data_dbe37112ae8ac001883a2d47ea3ff459
#
_entry.id   dbe37112ae8ac001883a2d47ea3ff459
#
_cell.length_a   1.000
_cell.length_b   1.000
_cell.length_c   1.000
_cell.angle_alpha   90.00
_cell.angle_beta   90.00
_cell.angle_gamma   90.00
#
_symmetry.space_group_name_H-M   'P 1'
#
loop_
_entity.id
_entity.type
_entity.pdbx_description
1 polymer ?
#
loop_
_entity_poly.entity_id
_entity_poly.type
_entity_poly.pdbx_seq_one_letter_code
_entity_poly.pdbx_strand_id
1 'polypeptide(L)'
;MKNNIIIVLFSLSIALGQFGYPVEDFFGGGIGYSPMYIKLDSIPAASRLAKLGLKTEDFKDPFVIHGGEGFAHVTGKWRVGGYAGVGASSVSTVPDIMIYQESGDSVGYQLGQDGPAQDYTEFFSPTIDAKFTISLGAASVEYVLPLLQDLELSGGALLGFARASIAVDQQTGTPKWDNTFSNVYGTFDSTGALYYGVDTLITGAIPVIVPGPVPGLLRDVSATFFNFQPYIAMKWQFLERVGLRISVGFNKGTIGNGSWSLNGRTKISDSPMAAIQGVAFRTMLYIGL
;
A
#
# COMPACT_ATOMS: atom_id res chain seq x y z
N MET A 1 8.92 -2.04 41.37
CA MET A 1 8.50 -3.14 40.46
C MET A 1 9.28 -3.19 39.13
N LYS A 2 9.71 -2.08 38.51
CA LYS A 2 10.47 -2.12 37.23
C LYS A 2 11.82 -2.84 37.31
N ASN A 3 12.55 -2.72 38.40
CA ASN A 3 13.89 -3.34 38.53
C ASN A 3 13.84 -4.86 38.67
N ASN A 4 12.75 -5.42 39.22
CA ASN A 4 12.63 -6.86 39.40
C ASN A 4 12.37 -7.62 38.11
N ILE A 5 11.73 -6.97 37.11
CA ILE A 5 11.48 -7.57 35.80
C ILE A 5 12.79 -7.71 35.00
N ILE A 6 13.69 -6.73 35.12
CA ILE A 6 15.00 -6.75 34.45
C ILE A 6 15.88 -7.87 35.06
N ILE A 7 15.86 -8.03 36.39
CA ILE A 7 16.62 -9.08 37.06
C ILE A 7 16.09 -10.48 36.69
N VAL A 8 14.77 -10.65 36.59
CA VAL A 8 14.15 -11.92 36.15
C VAL A 8 14.50 -12.23 34.71
N LEU A 9 14.48 -11.26 33.82
CA LEU A 9 14.89 -11.44 32.42
C LEU A 9 16.38 -11.75 32.30
N PHE A 10 17.24 -11.12 33.11
CA PHE A 10 18.68 -11.38 33.12
C PHE A 10 19.03 -12.74 33.73
N SER A 11 18.35 -13.16 34.79
CA SER A 11 18.53 -14.50 35.38
C SER A 11 17.98 -15.59 34.48
N LEU A 12 16.90 -15.33 33.74
CA LEU A 12 16.38 -16.28 32.75
C LEU A 12 17.36 -16.47 31.59
N SER A 13 18.05 -15.41 31.13
CA SER A 13 19.05 -15.50 30.07
C SER A 13 20.32 -16.27 30.51
N ILE A 14 20.70 -16.20 31.78
CA ILE A 14 21.83 -16.96 32.32
C ILE A 14 21.46 -18.45 32.48
N ALA A 15 20.24 -18.76 32.94
CA ALA A 15 19.75 -20.13 33.09
C ALA A 15 19.59 -20.83 31.74
N LEU A 16 19.14 -20.09 30.70
CA LEU A 16 18.98 -20.62 29.34
C LEU A 16 20.32 -20.82 28.60
N GLY A 17 21.37 -20.12 29.03
CA GLY A 17 22.71 -20.29 28.45
C GLY A 17 23.44 -21.59 28.85
N GLN A 18 22.91 -22.34 29.82
CA GLN A 18 23.51 -23.59 30.29
C GLN A 18 23.00 -24.87 29.61
N PHE A 19 21.91 -24.74 28.83
CA PHE A 19 21.46 -25.86 27.99
C PHE A 19 22.21 -25.81 26.66
N GLY A 20 23.47 -26.29 26.69
CA GLY A 20 24.25 -26.54 25.50
C GLY A 20 23.64 -27.71 24.70
N TYR A 21 22.67 -27.40 23.84
CA TYR A 21 22.36 -28.32 22.76
C TYR A 21 23.58 -28.39 21.85
N PRO A 22 24.02 -29.60 21.42
CA PRO A 22 24.98 -29.66 20.37
C PRO A 22 24.43 -28.88 19.18
N VAL A 23 25.16 -27.84 18.79
CA VAL A 23 24.90 -27.14 17.54
C VAL A 23 25.29 -28.12 16.45
N GLU A 24 24.39 -29.05 16.13
CA GLU A 24 24.52 -29.77 14.88
C GLU A 24 24.46 -28.69 13.80
N ASP A 25 25.43 -28.71 12.89
CA ASP A 25 25.48 -27.84 11.72
C ASP A 25 24.27 -28.13 10.82
N PHE A 26 23.12 -27.71 11.25
CA PHE A 26 21.90 -27.80 10.47
C PHE A 26 21.95 -26.70 9.41
N PHE A 27 22.26 -27.11 8.18
CA PHE A 27 21.78 -26.41 7.00
C PHE A 27 20.23 -26.51 6.94
N GLY A 28 19.57 -26.09 8.00
CA GLY A 28 18.11 -26.12 8.11
C GLY A 28 17.57 -24.81 7.53
N GLY A 29 16.69 -24.94 6.57
CA GLY A 29 15.93 -23.83 6.01
C GLY A 29 14.45 -24.09 6.09
N GLY A 30 13.66 -23.10 5.72
CA GLY A 30 12.22 -23.22 5.59
C GLY A 30 11.68 -22.17 4.65
N ILE A 31 10.59 -22.54 3.98
CA ILE A 31 9.83 -21.64 3.12
C ILE A 31 8.34 -21.76 3.46
N GLY A 32 7.63 -20.66 3.41
CA GLY A 32 6.20 -20.71 3.70
C GLY A 32 5.44 -19.45 3.31
N TYR A 33 4.13 -19.56 3.39
CA TYR A 33 3.23 -18.42 3.26
C TYR A 33 3.28 -17.60 4.54
N SER A 34 3.50 -16.31 4.40
CA SER A 34 3.71 -15.37 5.51
C SER A 34 2.92 -14.08 5.30
N PRO A 35 1.64 -14.03 5.67
CA PRO A 35 0.89 -12.78 5.67
C PRO A 35 1.44 -11.83 6.73
N MET A 36 1.58 -10.56 6.34
CA MET A 36 2.01 -9.47 7.21
C MET A 36 0.84 -8.52 7.43
N TYR A 37 0.51 -8.30 8.68
CA TYR A 37 -0.54 -7.37 9.12
C TYR A 37 0.14 -6.11 9.65
N ILE A 38 -0.10 -4.97 9.03
CA ILE A 38 0.50 -3.70 9.42
C ILE A 38 -0.60 -2.75 9.88
N LYS A 39 -0.49 -2.28 11.11
CA LYS A 39 -1.27 -1.14 11.57
C LYS A 39 -0.51 0.12 11.18
N LEU A 40 -0.93 0.72 10.06
CA LEU A 40 -0.30 1.94 9.54
C LEU A 40 -0.65 3.15 10.42
N ASP A 41 0.34 3.96 10.74
CA ASP A 41 0.13 5.21 11.50
C ASP A 41 -0.64 6.25 10.67
N SER A 42 -0.45 6.24 9.35
CA SER A 42 -1.14 7.12 8.41
C SER A 42 -1.13 6.57 6.98
N ILE A 43 -2.14 6.93 6.21
CA ILE A 43 -2.21 6.67 4.77
C ILE A 43 -1.62 7.89 4.03
N PRO A 44 -0.69 7.70 3.08
CA PRO A 44 -0.19 8.80 2.25
C PRO A 44 -1.34 9.53 1.53
N ALA A 45 -1.22 10.84 1.40
CA ALA A 45 -2.22 11.70 0.77
C ALA A 45 -3.63 11.66 1.39
N ALA A 46 -3.80 11.20 2.64
CA ALA A 46 -5.09 11.12 3.32
C ALA A 46 -5.93 12.41 3.20
N SER A 47 -5.31 13.58 3.42
CA SER A 47 -5.99 14.88 3.30
C SER A 47 -6.46 15.20 1.87
N ARG A 48 -5.82 14.64 0.84
CA ARG A 48 -6.22 14.79 -0.55
C ARG A 48 -7.36 13.84 -0.90
N LEU A 49 -7.31 12.61 -0.40
CA LEU A 49 -8.39 11.63 -0.54
C LEU A 49 -9.67 12.11 0.17
N ALA A 50 -9.53 12.70 1.35
CA ALA A 50 -10.66 13.29 2.06
C ALA A 50 -11.36 14.42 1.27
N LYS A 51 -10.62 15.21 0.48
CA LYS A 51 -11.20 16.23 -0.42
C LYS A 51 -12.01 15.64 -1.57
N LEU A 52 -11.82 14.36 -1.88
CA LEU A 52 -12.62 13.61 -2.85
C LEU A 52 -13.82 12.91 -2.20
N GLY A 53 -14.10 13.18 -0.92
CA GLY A 53 -15.15 12.52 -0.18
C GLY A 53 -14.82 11.11 0.32
N LEU A 54 -13.57 10.66 0.17
CA LEU A 54 -13.14 9.33 0.60
C LEU A 54 -12.69 9.38 2.06
N LYS A 55 -13.20 8.45 2.86
CA LYS A 55 -12.83 8.31 4.26
C LYS A 55 -11.62 7.38 4.36
N THR A 56 -10.48 7.92 4.78
CA THR A 56 -9.24 7.13 4.88
C THR A 56 -9.26 6.11 6.01
N GLU A 57 -10.12 6.28 7.00
CA GLU A 57 -10.39 5.30 8.06
C GLU A 57 -11.12 4.04 7.56
N ASP A 58 -11.77 4.10 6.40
CA ASP A 58 -12.44 2.95 5.79
C ASP A 58 -11.45 2.00 5.07
N PHE A 59 -10.18 2.40 4.90
CA PHE A 59 -9.15 1.46 4.49
C PHE A 59 -8.96 0.39 5.56
N LYS A 60 -8.74 -0.85 5.13
CA LYS A 60 -8.58 -1.99 6.05
C LYS A 60 -7.49 -1.72 7.09
N ASP A 61 -7.85 -1.82 8.38
CA ASP A 61 -6.95 -1.79 9.51
C ASP A 61 -7.12 -3.10 10.32
N PRO A 62 -6.09 -3.96 10.42
CA PRO A 62 -4.76 -3.78 9.85
C PRO A 62 -4.69 -3.97 8.31
N PHE A 63 -3.76 -3.27 7.68
CA PHE A 63 -3.43 -3.46 6.27
C PHE A 63 -2.71 -4.80 6.08
N VAL A 64 -3.17 -5.63 5.16
CA VAL A 64 -2.65 -6.99 4.98
C VAL A 64 -1.80 -7.08 3.71
N ILE A 65 -0.54 -7.51 3.88
CA ILE A 65 0.36 -7.87 2.79
C ILE A 65 0.43 -9.39 2.72
N HIS A 66 -0.07 -9.96 1.63
CA HIS A 66 0.02 -11.38 1.34
C HIS A 66 1.38 -11.67 0.73
N GLY A 67 2.15 -12.56 1.34
CA GLY A 67 3.51 -12.81 0.92
C GLY A 67 4.03 -14.18 1.27
N GLY A 68 5.25 -14.43 0.83
CA GLY A 68 6.06 -15.59 1.18
C GLY A 68 7.34 -15.17 1.88
N GLU A 69 7.81 -16.02 2.73
CA GLU A 69 9.06 -15.88 3.45
C GLU A 69 9.87 -17.17 3.34
N GLY A 70 11.18 -17.01 3.20
CA GLY A 70 12.10 -18.14 3.27
C GLY A 70 13.30 -17.77 4.12
N PHE A 71 13.89 -18.77 4.78
CA PHE A 71 15.06 -18.57 5.61
C PHE A 71 15.98 -19.79 5.57
N ALA A 72 17.28 -19.56 5.84
CA ALA A 72 18.28 -20.62 5.97
C ALA A 72 19.26 -20.25 7.09
N HIS A 73 19.71 -21.26 7.85
CA HIS A 73 20.82 -21.13 8.77
C HIS A 73 22.13 -21.03 7.98
N VAL A 74 22.98 -20.08 8.32
CA VAL A 74 24.25 -19.86 7.62
C VAL A 74 25.42 -20.37 8.46
N THR A 75 25.51 -19.92 9.70
CA THR A 75 26.57 -20.34 10.62
C THR A 75 26.15 -20.06 12.07
N GLY A 76 26.42 -21.01 12.96
CA GLY A 76 26.12 -20.88 14.39
C GLY A 76 24.68 -20.49 14.66
N LYS A 77 24.48 -19.33 15.26
CA LYS A 77 23.15 -18.78 15.60
C LYS A 77 22.60 -17.79 14.58
N TRP A 78 23.25 -17.64 13.42
CA TRP A 78 22.81 -16.70 12.40
C TRP A 78 21.95 -17.37 11.34
N ARG A 79 20.88 -16.67 10.99
CA ARG A 79 19.94 -17.04 9.93
C ARG A 79 19.78 -15.88 8.97
N VAL A 80 19.77 -16.17 7.69
CA VAL A 80 19.44 -15.24 6.64
C VAL A 80 18.18 -15.69 5.93
N GLY A 81 17.47 -14.75 5.35
CA GLY A 81 16.23 -15.06 4.65
C GLY A 81 15.76 -13.93 3.75
N GLY A 82 14.55 -14.05 3.28
CA GLY A 82 13.90 -13.05 2.47
C GLY A 82 12.39 -13.11 2.61
N TYR A 83 11.77 -11.98 2.35
CA TYR A 83 10.32 -11.79 2.33
C TYR A 83 9.93 -11.06 1.05
N ALA A 84 8.85 -11.51 0.41
CA ALA A 84 8.23 -10.78 -0.68
C ALA A 84 6.71 -10.88 -0.59
N GLY A 85 6.03 -9.75 -0.79
CA GLY A 85 4.58 -9.73 -0.68
C GLY A 85 3.94 -8.48 -1.27
N VAL A 86 2.62 -8.56 -1.48
CA VAL A 86 1.78 -7.47 -1.99
C VAL A 86 0.50 -7.41 -1.19
N GLY A 87 0.09 -6.20 -0.82
CA GLY A 87 -1.17 -5.91 -0.16
C GLY A 87 -1.91 -4.79 -0.87
N ALA A 88 -3.23 -4.85 -0.84
CA ALA A 88 -4.07 -3.80 -1.38
C ALA A 88 -5.33 -3.62 -0.52
N SER A 89 -5.78 -2.38 -0.40
CA SER A 89 -7.06 -2.00 0.21
C SER A 89 -7.70 -0.93 -0.64
N SER A 90 -9.02 -0.95 -0.77
CA SER A 90 -9.77 0.04 -1.55
C SER A 90 -10.92 0.59 -0.74
N VAL A 91 -11.26 1.84 -1.03
CA VAL A 91 -12.43 2.54 -0.52
C VAL A 91 -13.12 3.24 -1.68
N SER A 92 -14.45 3.34 -1.60
CA SER A 92 -15.26 4.00 -2.62
C SER A 92 -16.27 4.94 -1.99
N THR A 93 -16.69 5.94 -2.76
CA THR A 93 -17.76 6.85 -2.40
C THR A 93 -18.59 7.21 -3.62
N VAL A 94 -19.86 7.46 -3.38
CA VAL A 94 -20.80 8.01 -4.39
C VAL A 94 -21.13 9.43 -3.94
N PRO A 95 -20.59 10.46 -4.59
CA PRO A 95 -20.91 11.84 -4.24
C PRO A 95 -22.28 12.24 -4.76
N ASP A 96 -23.01 13.05 -4.00
CA ASP A 96 -24.26 13.65 -4.45
C ASP A 96 -23.96 14.73 -5.48
N ILE A 97 -24.60 14.68 -6.64
CA ILE A 97 -24.48 15.66 -7.72
C ILE A 97 -25.69 16.59 -7.69
N MET A 98 -25.49 17.77 -7.11
CA MET A 98 -26.50 18.83 -7.05
C MET A 98 -26.21 19.90 -8.10
N ILE A 99 -27.13 20.14 -9.01
CA ILE A 99 -27.01 21.18 -10.05
C ILE A 99 -27.93 22.36 -9.70
N TYR A 100 -27.41 23.55 -9.77
CA TYR A 100 -28.14 24.78 -9.53
C TYR A 100 -27.84 25.83 -10.63
N GLN A 101 -28.72 26.81 -10.78
CA GLN A 101 -28.49 27.93 -11.66
C GLN A 101 -27.79 29.03 -10.87
N GLU A 102 -26.55 29.34 -11.23
CA GLU A 102 -25.74 30.38 -10.59
C GLU A 102 -26.28 31.76 -10.86
N SER A 103 -26.32 32.62 -9.84
CA SER A 103 -26.75 34.02 -9.94
C SER A 103 -25.76 34.96 -10.62
N GLY A 104 -24.56 34.45 -10.96
CA GLY A 104 -23.51 35.16 -11.71
C GLY A 104 -22.44 35.81 -10.85
N ASP A 105 -22.37 35.52 -9.58
CA ASP A 105 -21.38 36.09 -8.64
C ASP A 105 -20.10 35.28 -8.42
N SER A 106 -19.99 34.07 -8.96
CA SER A 106 -18.82 33.18 -8.86
C SER A 106 -18.45 32.72 -7.43
N VAL A 107 -19.37 32.82 -6.48
CA VAL A 107 -19.12 32.49 -5.05
C VAL A 107 -19.49 31.05 -4.69
N GLY A 108 -20.10 30.32 -5.59
CA GLY A 108 -20.68 28.99 -5.36
C GLY A 108 -22.11 29.09 -4.85
N TYR A 109 -22.74 27.94 -4.61
CA TYR A 109 -24.16 27.90 -4.24
C TYR A 109 -24.49 28.70 -2.99
N GLN A 110 -25.43 29.63 -3.10
CA GLN A 110 -25.96 30.43 -2.01
C GLN A 110 -27.48 30.29 -1.92
N LEU A 111 -27.95 29.70 -0.83
CA LEU A 111 -29.38 29.53 -0.60
C LEU A 111 -30.09 30.89 -0.52
N GLY A 112 -31.09 31.08 -1.37
CA GLY A 112 -31.90 32.33 -1.46
C GLY A 112 -31.34 33.39 -2.43
N GLN A 113 -30.16 33.20 -3.00
CA GLN A 113 -29.61 34.00 -4.11
C GLN A 113 -29.62 33.23 -5.40
N ASP A 114 -29.23 31.95 -5.34
CA ASP A 114 -29.24 31.04 -6.47
C ASP A 114 -30.59 30.32 -6.60
N GLY A 115 -30.84 29.77 -7.77
CA GLY A 115 -32.00 28.93 -8.04
C GLY A 115 -31.98 27.63 -7.19
N PRO A 116 -33.11 26.94 -7.05
CA PRO A 116 -33.15 25.70 -6.30
C PRO A 116 -32.21 24.65 -6.90
N ALA A 117 -31.39 24.03 -6.06
CA ALA A 117 -30.54 22.92 -6.47
C ALA A 117 -31.39 21.69 -6.76
N GLN A 118 -31.09 20.98 -7.85
CA GLN A 118 -31.73 19.73 -8.24
C GLN A 118 -30.75 18.59 -8.16
N ASP A 119 -31.21 17.45 -7.68
CA ASP A 119 -30.39 16.23 -7.57
C ASP A 119 -30.31 15.50 -8.92
N TYR A 120 -29.10 15.33 -9.41
CA TYR A 120 -28.74 14.60 -10.62
C TYR A 120 -27.89 13.36 -10.33
N THR A 121 -27.79 12.93 -9.09
CA THR A 121 -26.94 11.81 -8.68
C THR A 121 -27.28 10.52 -9.45
N GLU A 122 -28.56 10.18 -9.57
CA GLU A 122 -28.97 8.99 -10.34
C GLU A 122 -28.64 9.12 -11.83
N PHE A 123 -28.79 10.34 -12.40
CA PHE A 123 -28.49 10.57 -13.82
C PHE A 123 -27.00 10.40 -14.13
N PHE A 124 -26.12 10.94 -13.31
CA PHE A 124 -24.69 10.82 -13.51
C PHE A 124 -24.10 9.51 -13.01
N SER A 125 -24.74 8.85 -12.03
CA SER A 125 -24.25 7.65 -11.36
C SER A 125 -22.73 7.74 -11.05
N PRO A 126 -22.29 8.78 -10.31
CA PRO A 126 -20.88 9.04 -10.08
C PRO A 126 -20.31 8.03 -9.11
N THR A 127 -19.07 7.62 -9.35
CA THR A 127 -18.32 6.77 -8.41
C THR A 127 -16.89 7.28 -8.33
N ILE A 128 -16.37 7.38 -7.09
CA ILE A 128 -14.98 7.70 -6.84
C ILE A 128 -14.38 6.56 -6.02
N ASP A 129 -13.39 5.89 -6.57
CA ASP A 129 -12.68 4.79 -5.95
C ASP A 129 -11.23 5.16 -5.69
N ALA A 130 -10.72 4.78 -4.53
CA ALA A 130 -9.29 4.83 -4.26
C ALA A 130 -8.77 3.48 -3.81
N LYS A 131 -7.63 3.08 -4.37
CA LYS A 131 -6.93 1.85 -4.04
C LYS A 131 -5.52 2.17 -3.56
N PHE A 132 -5.22 1.78 -2.33
CA PHE A 132 -3.88 1.84 -1.78
C PHE A 132 -3.21 0.46 -1.87
N THR A 133 -1.99 0.42 -2.42
CA THR A 133 -1.24 -0.83 -2.61
C THR A 133 0.16 -0.67 -2.05
N ILE A 134 0.66 -1.69 -1.37
CA ILE A 134 2.07 -1.81 -0.97
C ILE A 134 2.61 -3.12 -1.51
N SER A 135 3.75 -3.06 -2.21
CA SER A 135 4.56 -4.23 -2.55
C SER A 135 5.91 -4.13 -1.85
N LEU A 136 6.38 -5.21 -1.27
CA LEU A 136 7.61 -5.26 -0.46
C LEU A 136 8.47 -6.45 -0.89
N GLY A 137 9.77 -6.19 -1.09
CA GLY A 137 10.80 -7.20 -1.25
C GLY A 137 11.96 -6.88 -0.31
N ALA A 138 12.32 -7.81 0.59
CA ALA A 138 13.31 -7.56 1.62
C ALA A 138 14.13 -8.81 1.95
N ALA A 139 15.39 -8.62 2.29
CA ALA A 139 16.23 -9.63 2.92
C ALA A 139 16.09 -9.55 4.44
N SER A 140 16.25 -10.67 5.12
CA SER A 140 16.27 -10.76 6.57
C SER A 140 17.60 -11.28 7.09
N VAL A 141 18.00 -10.73 8.23
CA VAL A 141 19.12 -11.23 9.02
C VAL A 141 18.64 -11.37 10.46
N GLU A 142 18.87 -12.53 11.06
CA GLU A 142 18.39 -12.87 12.40
C GLU A 142 19.49 -13.51 13.23
N TYR A 143 19.41 -13.27 14.53
CA TYR A 143 20.13 -14.01 15.55
C TYR A 143 19.16 -14.90 16.29
N VAL A 144 19.43 -16.22 16.33
CA VAL A 144 18.55 -17.25 16.87
C VAL A 144 19.01 -17.68 18.24
N LEU A 145 18.08 -17.75 19.17
CA LEU A 145 18.25 -18.27 20.53
C LEU A 145 17.35 -19.52 20.66
N PRO A 146 17.90 -20.74 20.66
CA PRO A 146 17.12 -21.92 20.93
C PRO A 146 16.66 -21.90 22.40
N LEU A 147 15.37 -22.05 22.63
CA LEU A 147 14.77 -22.13 23.97
C LEU A 147 14.52 -23.57 24.38
N LEU A 148 13.96 -24.35 23.46
CA LEU A 148 13.68 -25.78 23.61
C LEU A 148 14.00 -26.48 22.28
N GLN A 149 13.93 -27.81 22.24
CA GLN A 149 14.23 -28.58 21.05
C GLN A 149 13.43 -28.11 19.81
N ASP A 150 12.16 -27.76 20.03
CA ASP A 150 11.24 -27.38 18.93
C ASP A 150 10.82 -25.88 18.98
N LEU A 151 11.40 -25.10 19.90
CA LEU A 151 11.03 -23.71 20.13
C LEU A 151 12.25 -22.80 20.09
N GLU A 152 12.23 -21.84 19.19
CA GLU A 152 13.29 -20.86 19.00
C GLU A 152 12.74 -19.44 19.16
N LEU A 153 13.51 -18.58 19.77
CA LEU A 153 13.32 -17.14 19.76
C LEU A 153 14.38 -16.52 18.84
N SER A 154 14.01 -15.56 18.03
CA SER A 154 14.97 -14.83 17.21
C SER A 154 14.71 -13.34 17.23
N GLY A 155 15.77 -12.56 17.07
CA GLY A 155 15.72 -11.12 16.85
C GLY A 155 16.45 -10.77 15.56
N GLY A 156 15.87 -9.88 14.77
CA GLY A 156 16.44 -9.56 13.48
C GLY A 156 15.83 -8.32 12.84
N ALA A 157 16.17 -8.12 11.58
CA ALA A 157 15.61 -7.05 10.77
C ALA A 157 15.34 -7.49 9.34
N LEU A 158 14.27 -6.97 8.74
CA LEU A 158 14.03 -6.96 7.30
C LEU A 158 14.58 -5.65 6.72
N LEU A 159 15.36 -5.76 5.66
CA LEU A 159 15.97 -4.67 4.93
C LEU A 159 15.65 -4.83 3.46
N GLY A 160 15.00 -3.86 2.85
CA GLY A 160 14.62 -4.01 1.46
C GLY A 160 13.99 -2.78 0.84
N PHE A 161 13.32 -2.99 -0.27
CA PHE A 161 12.61 -1.94 -0.98
C PHE A 161 11.11 -2.25 -1.01
N ALA A 162 10.34 -1.21 -0.85
CA ALA A 162 8.91 -1.27 -1.00
C ALA A 162 8.45 -0.20 -1.99
N ARG A 163 7.33 -0.47 -2.65
CA ARG A 163 6.62 0.48 -3.49
C ARG A 163 5.23 0.68 -2.92
N ALA A 164 4.88 1.92 -2.66
CA ALA A 164 3.52 2.33 -2.35
C ALA A 164 2.88 2.93 -3.59
N SER A 165 1.62 2.61 -3.86
CA SER A 165 0.83 3.28 -4.90
C SER A 165 -0.57 3.61 -4.39
N ILE A 166 -1.09 4.74 -4.89
CA ILE A 166 -2.45 5.21 -4.67
C ILE A 166 -3.06 5.43 -6.04
N ALA A 167 -3.99 4.58 -6.42
CA ALA A 167 -4.77 4.72 -7.62
C ALA A 167 -6.13 5.34 -7.25
N VAL A 168 -6.51 6.41 -7.96
CA VAL A 168 -7.82 7.06 -7.82
C VAL A 168 -8.50 6.97 -9.16
N ASP A 169 -9.68 6.38 -9.17
CA ASP A 169 -10.56 6.29 -10.33
C ASP A 169 -11.82 7.11 -10.07
N GLN A 170 -12.22 7.89 -11.08
CA GLN A 170 -13.43 8.70 -11.04
C GLN A 170 -14.20 8.42 -12.33
N GLN A 171 -15.41 7.92 -12.19
CA GLN A 171 -16.22 7.54 -13.33
C GLN A 171 -17.67 8.00 -13.16
N THR A 172 -18.36 8.14 -14.27
CA THR A 172 -19.79 8.47 -14.32
C THR A 172 -20.51 7.52 -15.28
N GLY A 173 -21.75 7.21 -14.97
CA GLY A 173 -22.59 6.32 -15.75
C GLY A 173 -22.17 4.85 -15.70
N THR A 174 -22.85 4.03 -16.48
CA THR A 174 -22.55 2.60 -16.56
C THR A 174 -21.46 2.36 -17.62
N PRO A 175 -20.30 1.78 -17.26
CA PRO A 175 -19.24 1.47 -18.19
C PRO A 175 -19.72 0.52 -19.29
N LYS A 176 -19.34 0.81 -20.54
CA LYS A 176 -19.57 -0.09 -21.69
C LYS A 176 -18.21 -0.51 -22.24
N TRP A 177 -18.11 -1.78 -22.68
CA TRP A 177 -16.86 -2.37 -23.15
C TRP A 177 -16.18 -1.51 -24.23
N ASP A 178 -16.92 -1.13 -25.27
CA ASP A 178 -16.38 -0.35 -26.39
C ASP A 178 -15.90 1.04 -25.95
N ASN A 179 -16.61 1.69 -25.02
CA ASN A 179 -16.24 3.01 -24.53
C ASN A 179 -15.02 2.98 -23.61
N THR A 180 -14.76 1.83 -22.98
CA THR A 180 -13.61 1.66 -22.08
C THR A 180 -12.27 1.80 -22.82
N PHE A 181 -12.25 1.48 -24.11
CA PHE A 181 -11.06 1.57 -24.96
C PHE A 181 -11.10 2.80 -25.90
N SER A 182 -11.96 3.76 -25.63
CA SER A 182 -12.05 4.98 -26.46
C SER A 182 -10.78 5.81 -26.33
N ASN A 183 -10.32 6.35 -27.44
CA ASN A 183 -9.18 7.25 -27.47
C ASN A 183 -9.61 8.67 -27.06
N VAL A 184 -8.91 9.28 -26.13
CA VAL A 184 -9.15 10.68 -25.69
C VAL A 184 -9.02 11.69 -26.80
N TYR A 185 -8.24 11.37 -27.82
CA TYR A 185 -7.98 12.28 -28.94
C TYR A 185 -9.00 12.10 -30.08
N GLY A 186 -9.94 11.17 -29.97
CA GLY A 186 -10.95 10.90 -30.99
C GLY A 186 -10.67 9.64 -31.82
N THR A 187 -11.16 9.60 -33.04
CA THR A 187 -11.04 8.41 -33.92
C THR A 187 -9.91 8.62 -34.93
N PHE A 188 -9.03 7.63 -35.06
CA PHE A 188 -8.01 7.59 -36.11
C PHE A 188 -8.64 7.23 -37.45
N ASP A 189 -8.17 7.86 -38.52
CA ASP A 189 -8.47 7.44 -39.88
C ASP A 189 -7.63 6.24 -40.33
N SER A 190 -7.81 5.81 -41.56
CA SER A 190 -7.06 4.68 -42.13
C SER A 190 -5.56 4.95 -42.32
N THR A 191 -5.13 6.19 -42.21
CA THR A 191 -3.71 6.60 -42.32
C THR A 191 -3.04 6.77 -40.95
N GLY A 192 -3.80 6.63 -39.85
CA GLY A 192 -3.32 6.83 -38.49
C GLY A 192 -3.30 8.29 -38.05
N ALA A 193 -3.99 9.18 -38.76
CA ALA A 193 -4.12 10.59 -38.41
C ALA A 193 -5.43 10.88 -37.67
N LEU A 194 -5.39 11.85 -36.76
CA LEU A 194 -6.56 12.39 -36.06
C LEU A 194 -6.92 13.75 -36.60
N TYR A 195 -8.20 13.94 -36.91
CA TYR A 195 -8.72 15.20 -37.40
C TYR A 195 -9.68 15.82 -36.40
N TYR A 196 -9.35 17.01 -35.93
CA TYR A 196 -10.23 17.82 -35.07
C TYR A 196 -10.96 18.85 -35.86
N GLY A 197 -12.28 18.82 -35.81
CA GLY A 197 -13.08 19.95 -36.28
C GLY A 197 -13.01 21.10 -35.28
N VAL A 198 -12.55 22.25 -35.68
CA VAL A 198 -12.58 23.49 -34.88
C VAL A 198 -13.77 24.30 -35.27
N ASP A 199 -14.65 24.63 -34.34
CA ASP A 199 -15.74 25.56 -34.58
C ASP A 199 -15.19 27.01 -34.72
N THR A 200 -15.16 27.51 -35.94
CA THR A 200 -14.62 28.84 -36.26
C THR A 200 -15.59 29.98 -36.02
N LEU A 201 -16.79 29.71 -35.50
CA LEU A 201 -17.80 30.74 -35.23
C LEU A 201 -17.49 31.60 -34.01
N ILE A 202 -16.49 31.24 -33.19
CA ILE A 202 -15.99 32.12 -32.13
C ILE A 202 -14.94 33.05 -32.71
N THR A 203 -15.38 34.17 -33.24
CA THR A 203 -14.53 35.23 -33.78
C THR A 203 -13.60 35.78 -32.70
N GLY A 204 -12.30 35.57 -32.87
CA GLY A 204 -11.24 36.26 -32.12
C GLY A 204 -10.53 35.47 -31.02
N ALA A 205 -10.91 34.23 -30.73
CA ALA A 205 -10.17 33.36 -29.81
C ALA A 205 -9.24 32.40 -30.57
N ILE A 206 -8.03 32.24 -30.10
CA ILE A 206 -7.17 31.12 -30.53
C ILE A 206 -7.93 29.84 -30.22
N PRO A 207 -8.17 28.96 -31.20
CA PRO A 207 -8.91 27.70 -30.92
C PRO A 207 -8.14 26.87 -29.89
N VAL A 208 -8.72 26.70 -28.71
CA VAL A 208 -8.20 25.83 -27.71
C VAL A 208 -8.73 24.41 -28.04
N ILE A 209 -7.83 23.54 -28.49
CA ILE A 209 -8.15 22.13 -28.72
C ILE A 209 -8.26 21.47 -27.36
N VAL A 210 -9.48 21.21 -26.95
CA VAL A 210 -9.74 20.44 -25.69
C VAL A 210 -9.99 18.99 -26.08
N PRO A 211 -9.22 18.04 -25.57
CA PRO A 211 -9.51 16.63 -25.76
C PRO A 211 -10.94 16.30 -25.30
N GLY A 212 -11.63 15.45 -26.06
CA GLY A 212 -12.96 14.99 -25.70
C GLY A 212 -12.99 14.36 -24.31
N PRO A 213 -14.15 14.33 -23.63
CA PRO A 213 -14.28 13.71 -22.32
C PRO A 213 -13.98 12.22 -22.42
N VAL A 214 -13.06 11.75 -21.58
CA VAL A 214 -12.79 10.32 -21.40
C VAL A 214 -13.72 9.79 -20.33
N PRO A 215 -14.48 8.73 -20.61
CA PRO A 215 -15.25 8.07 -19.56
C PRO A 215 -14.29 7.38 -18.57
N GLY A 216 -14.19 7.93 -17.40
CA GLY A 216 -13.28 7.49 -16.35
C GLY A 216 -11.90 8.17 -16.42
N LEU A 217 -11.37 8.45 -15.24
CA LEU A 217 -10.04 9.05 -15.09
C LEU A 217 -9.29 8.29 -14.01
N LEU A 218 -8.48 7.33 -14.43
CA LEU A 218 -7.58 6.60 -13.53
C LEU A 218 -6.27 7.38 -13.37
N ARG A 219 -5.92 7.72 -12.13
CA ARG A 219 -4.63 8.29 -11.76
C ARG A 219 -3.95 7.36 -10.78
N ASP A 220 -2.78 6.85 -11.14
CA ASP A 220 -1.92 6.05 -10.26
C ASP A 220 -0.69 6.86 -9.86
N VAL A 221 -0.56 7.13 -8.57
CA VAL A 221 0.60 7.82 -7.99
C VAL A 221 1.40 6.80 -7.20
N SER A 222 2.65 6.60 -7.54
CA SER A 222 3.48 5.59 -6.90
C SER A 222 4.88 6.09 -6.57
N ALA A 223 5.45 5.53 -5.50
CA ALA A 223 6.83 5.80 -5.08
C ALA A 223 7.48 4.55 -4.53
N THR A 224 8.78 4.41 -4.79
CA THR A 224 9.62 3.36 -4.20
C THR A 224 10.43 3.96 -3.05
N PHE A 225 10.56 3.21 -1.98
CA PHE A 225 11.28 3.64 -0.79
C PHE A 225 12.05 2.48 -0.16
N PHE A 226 13.08 2.82 0.62
CA PHE A 226 13.77 1.85 1.45
C PHE A 226 12.93 1.53 2.68
N ASN A 227 12.81 0.23 2.98
CA ASN A 227 12.08 -0.30 4.11
C ASN A 227 13.01 -0.96 5.11
N PHE A 228 12.89 -0.57 6.37
CA PHE A 228 13.57 -1.16 7.50
C PHE A 228 12.55 -1.62 8.53
N GLN A 229 12.62 -2.89 8.93
CA GLN A 229 11.70 -3.49 9.89
C GLN A 229 12.46 -4.36 10.90
N PRO A 230 12.89 -3.81 12.05
CA PRO A 230 13.35 -4.62 13.17
C PRO A 230 12.18 -5.43 13.73
N TYR A 231 12.46 -6.66 14.14
CA TYR A 231 11.44 -7.56 14.69
C TYR A 231 12.03 -8.58 15.66
N ILE A 232 11.12 -9.15 16.45
CA ILE A 232 11.35 -10.34 17.26
C ILE A 232 10.43 -11.42 16.72
N ALA A 233 10.92 -12.67 16.63
CA ALA A 233 10.14 -13.78 16.15
C ALA A 233 10.29 -15.01 17.06
N MET A 234 9.22 -15.75 17.16
CA MET A 234 9.17 -17.07 17.82
C MET A 234 8.84 -18.11 16.75
N LYS A 235 9.63 -19.15 16.68
CA LYS A 235 9.41 -20.28 15.77
C LYS A 235 9.15 -21.53 16.61
N TRP A 236 8.06 -22.22 16.31
CA TRP A 236 7.68 -23.48 16.91
C TRP A 236 7.50 -24.54 15.83
N GLN A 237 8.26 -25.63 15.95
CA GLN A 237 8.20 -26.77 15.07
C GLN A 237 7.38 -27.86 15.74
N PHE A 238 6.20 -28.16 15.22
CA PHE A 238 5.28 -29.12 15.80
C PHE A 238 5.25 -30.47 15.06
N LEU A 239 5.81 -30.52 13.85
CA LEU A 239 6.07 -31.74 13.09
C LEU A 239 7.51 -31.69 12.54
N GLU A 240 8.04 -32.82 12.13
CA GLU A 240 9.41 -32.97 11.63
C GLU A 240 9.79 -31.92 10.57
N ARG A 241 8.83 -31.55 9.71
CA ARG A 241 9.04 -30.61 8.59
C ARG A 241 8.08 -29.43 8.56
N VAL A 242 7.17 -29.32 9.53
CA VAL A 242 6.16 -28.25 9.52
C VAL A 242 6.22 -27.48 10.83
N GLY A 243 6.20 -26.20 10.75
CA GLY A 243 6.18 -25.33 11.92
C GLY A 243 5.47 -24.01 11.68
N LEU A 244 5.25 -23.32 12.78
CA LEU A 244 4.65 -21.99 12.84
C LEU A 244 5.70 -21.00 13.30
N ARG A 245 5.77 -19.86 12.63
CA ARG A 245 6.58 -18.74 13.04
C ARG A 245 5.69 -17.51 13.19
N ILE A 246 5.84 -16.81 14.31
CA ILE A 246 5.14 -15.59 14.61
C ILE A 246 6.18 -14.51 14.86
N SER A 247 6.01 -13.33 14.27
CA SER A 247 6.91 -12.21 14.49
C SER A 247 6.15 -10.90 14.70
N VAL A 248 6.72 -10.06 15.55
CA VAL A 248 6.24 -8.71 15.81
C VAL A 248 7.39 -7.75 15.59
N GLY A 249 7.13 -6.68 14.86
CA GLY A 249 8.14 -5.69 14.54
C GLY A 249 7.54 -4.32 14.29
N PHE A 250 8.40 -3.38 13.91
CA PHE A 250 8.01 -2.04 13.54
C PHE A 250 8.51 -1.71 12.14
N ASN A 251 7.57 -1.53 11.23
CA ASN A 251 7.87 -1.16 9.86
C ASN A 251 8.19 0.33 9.76
N LYS A 252 9.29 0.68 9.11
CA LYS A 252 9.71 2.06 8.90
C LYS A 252 10.18 2.26 7.46
N GLY A 253 9.44 3.07 6.72
CA GLY A 253 9.78 3.51 5.38
C GLY A 253 9.51 5.00 5.22
N THR A 254 10.29 5.68 4.41
CA THR A 254 10.11 7.11 4.14
C THR A 254 10.25 7.36 2.65
N ILE A 255 9.26 8.03 2.10
CA ILE A 255 9.23 8.52 0.73
C ILE A 255 9.62 10.00 0.77
N GLY A 256 10.70 10.38 0.08
CA GLY A 256 11.18 11.76 0.05
C GLY A 256 10.29 12.70 -0.77
N ASN A 257 10.49 14.00 -0.58
CA ASN A 257 9.85 15.02 -1.43
C ASN A 257 10.22 14.79 -2.91
N GLY A 258 9.27 15.03 -3.82
CA GLY A 258 9.49 14.88 -5.26
C GLY A 258 9.73 13.43 -5.73
N SER A 259 9.50 12.42 -4.86
CA SER A 259 9.78 11.02 -5.19
C SER A 259 8.58 10.28 -5.79
N TRP A 260 7.40 10.87 -5.75
CA TRP A 260 6.22 10.27 -6.34
C TRP A 260 6.20 10.45 -7.85
N SER A 261 5.68 9.46 -8.54
CA SER A 261 5.51 9.45 -9.99
C SER A 261 4.06 9.18 -10.38
N LEU A 262 3.56 9.91 -11.36
CA LEU A 262 2.25 9.70 -11.96
C LEU A 262 2.35 8.59 -13.00
N ASN A 263 1.48 7.59 -12.92
CA ASN A 263 1.39 6.44 -13.81
C ASN A 263 2.75 5.72 -14.01
N GLY A 264 3.60 5.76 -12.98
CA GLY A 264 4.93 5.13 -12.97
C GLY A 264 5.94 5.77 -13.94
N ARG A 265 5.64 6.90 -14.56
CA ARG A 265 6.47 7.53 -15.61
C ARG A 265 6.91 8.95 -15.27
N THR A 266 5.97 9.84 -14.96
CA THR A 266 6.24 11.26 -14.80
C THR A 266 6.42 11.60 -13.33
N LYS A 267 7.56 12.16 -12.96
CA LYS A 267 7.80 12.63 -11.58
C LYS A 267 6.93 13.83 -11.23
N ILE A 268 6.41 13.81 -10.01
CA ILE A 268 5.64 14.91 -9.43
C ILE A 268 6.59 15.68 -8.51
N SER A 269 7.15 16.78 -9.02
CA SER A 269 8.25 17.52 -8.38
C SER A 269 7.87 18.13 -7.01
N ASP A 270 6.61 18.52 -6.85
CA ASP A 270 6.04 19.14 -5.64
C ASP A 270 5.37 18.11 -4.71
N SER A 271 5.57 16.82 -4.98
CA SER A 271 4.97 15.77 -4.14
C SER A 271 5.54 15.79 -2.72
N PRO A 272 4.69 15.65 -1.70
CA PRO A 272 5.12 15.73 -0.31
C PRO A 272 5.89 14.48 0.13
N MET A 273 6.69 14.65 1.16
CA MET A 273 7.23 13.52 1.91
C MET A 273 6.10 12.72 2.56
N ALA A 274 6.25 11.40 2.58
CA ALA A 274 5.33 10.50 3.26
C ALA A 274 6.08 9.43 4.06
N ALA A 275 5.56 9.10 5.23
CA ALA A 275 6.04 7.99 6.03
C ALA A 275 5.09 6.79 5.85
N ILE A 276 5.67 5.62 5.62
CA ILE A 276 4.97 4.33 5.64
C ILE A 276 5.50 3.56 6.84
N GLN A 277 4.86 3.74 7.96
CA GLN A 277 5.32 3.17 9.22
C GLN A 277 4.17 2.63 10.05
N GLY A 278 4.49 1.71 10.95
CA GLY A 278 3.52 1.11 11.85
C GLY A 278 3.98 -0.20 12.45
N VAL A 279 3.22 -0.68 13.41
CA VAL A 279 3.45 -1.99 14.01
C VAL A 279 3.08 -3.07 13.01
N ALA A 280 3.98 -4.03 12.80
CA ALA A 280 3.80 -5.14 11.91
C ALA A 280 3.77 -6.45 12.69
N PHE A 281 2.78 -7.28 12.38
CA PHE A 281 2.64 -8.64 12.88
C PHE A 281 2.68 -9.59 11.69
N ARG A 282 3.49 -10.65 11.74
CA ARG A 282 3.55 -11.69 10.71
C ARG A 282 3.33 -13.05 11.32
N THR A 283 2.64 -13.88 10.59
CA THR A 283 2.55 -15.31 10.86
C THR A 283 3.07 -16.06 9.65
N MET A 284 3.79 -17.15 9.85
CA MET A 284 4.30 -17.97 8.77
C MET A 284 4.05 -19.44 9.10
N LEU A 285 3.30 -20.10 8.26
CA LEU A 285 3.27 -21.57 8.23
C LEU A 285 4.38 -21.99 7.25
N TYR A 286 5.39 -22.69 7.76
CA TYR A 286 6.55 -23.08 6.95
C TYR A 286 6.72 -24.57 6.84
N ILE A 287 7.35 -24.99 5.76
CA ILE A 287 7.86 -26.33 5.54
C ILE A 287 9.39 -26.25 5.63
N GLY A 288 9.97 -27.02 6.55
CA GLY A 288 11.41 -27.16 6.72
C GLY A 288 12.02 -28.06 5.63
N LEU A 289 13.24 -27.69 5.22
CA LEU A 289 14.05 -28.43 4.24
C LEU A 289 15.13 -29.21 4.95
#